data_19fa9824596f446dcbe8394b24b839d4
#
_entry.id   19fa9824596f446dcbe8394b24b839d4
#
_cell.length_a   1.000
_cell.length_b   1.000
_cell.length_c   1.000
_cell.angle_alpha   90.00
_cell.angle_beta   90.00
_cell.angle_gamma   90.00
#
_symmetry.space_group_name_H-M   'P 1'
#
loop_
_entity.id
_entity.type
_entity.pdbx_description
1 polymer ?
#
loop_
_entity_poly.entity_id
_entity_poly.type
_entity_poly.pdbx_seq_one_letter_code
_entity_poly.pdbx_strand_id
1 'polypeptide(L)'
;KVIVAIIPSAIIGLPLDDWLDENFHHFLPVAIMLIVYGVAFILVERYNKTRIPKVTELSQITYQFALMVGFFQVLALIPGTSRSGATILGGILIGGSRFVSAEFSFFLGIPTMFGASLLKIVKFLASGNHFDFNSTMILLTGTIVSFVVSILAIKFLMNYIKKNDFSVFGWYRIILGVILIGYWVISL
;
A
#
# COMPACT_ATOMS: atom_id res chain seq x y z
N LYS A 1 7.06 17.25 -1.49
CA LYS A 1 7.71 15.93 -1.57
C LYS A 1 6.67 14.82 -1.79
N VAL A 2 5.57 14.79 -1.04
CA VAL A 2 4.47 13.81 -1.21
C VAL A 2 3.89 13.87 -2.64
N ILE A 3 3.60 15.07 -3.17
CA ILE A 3 3.09 15.24 -4.55
C ILE A 3 4.07 14.64 -5.57
N VAL A 4 5.38 14.87 -5.39
CA VAL A 4 6.42 14.29 -6.28
C VAL A 4 6.42 12.76 -6.24
N ALA A 5 6.17 12.16 -5.07
CA ALA A 5 6.08 10.72 -4.93
C ALA A 5 4.81 10.10 -5.57
N ILE A 6 3.77 10.89 -5.84
CA ILE A 6 2.57 10.41 -6.55
C ILE A 6 2.80 10.34 -8.06
N ILE A 7 3.66 11.21 -8.62
CA ILE A 7 3.83 11.37 -10.06
C ILE A 7 4.10 10.04 -10.80
N PRO A 8 5.05 9.17 -10.37
CA PRO A 8 5.31 7.92 -11.08
C PRO A 8 4.08 6.99 -11.13
N SER A 9 3.39 6.84 -10.00
CA SER A 9 2.21 5.97 -9.94
C SER A 9 1.00 6.55 -10.67
N ALA A 10 0.86 7.88 -10.75
CA ALA A 10 -0.19 8.50 -11.55
C ALA A 10 0.08 8.36 -13.06
N ILE A 11 1.30 8.62 -13.51
CA ILE A 11 1.67 8.53 -14.93
C ILE A 11 1.55 7.09 -15.45
N ILE A 12 1.96 6.11 -14.66
CA ILE A 12 1.96 4.70 -15.06
C ILE A 12 0.59 4.06 -14.75
N GLY A 13 -0.02 4.40 -13.62
CA GLY A 13 -1.26 3.78 -13.14
C GLY A 13 -2.48 4.16 -13.97
N LEU A 14 -2.65 5.45 -14.31
CA LEU A 14 -3.84 5.89 -15.05
C LEU A 14 -4.02 5.18 -16.40
N PRO A 15 -2.99 5.01 -17.24
CA PRO A 15 -3.15 4.28 -18.51
C PRO A 15 -3.21 2.76 -18.36
N LEU A 16 -2.75 2.20 -17.24
CA LEU A 16 -2.71 0.75 -17.01
C LEU A 16 -3.83 0.24 -16.10
N ASP A 17 -4.67 1.13 -15.53
CA ASP A 17 -5.71 0.78 -14.54
C ASP A 17 -6.62 -0.35 -15.06
N ASP A 18 -7.25 -0.14 -16.21
CA ASP A 18 -8.19 -1.11 -16.79
C ASP A 18 -7.48 -2.43 -17.17
N TRP A 19 -6.28 -2.36 -17.76
CA TRP A 19 -5.50 -3.55 -18.13
C TRP A 19 -5.06 -4.37 -16.90
N LEU A 20 -4.66 -3.71 -15.82
CA LEU A 20 -4.29 -4.36 -14.57
C LEU A 20 -5.48 -5.02 -13.89
N ASP A 21 -6.63 -4.34 -13.92
CA ASP A 21 -7.87 -4.88 -13.38
C ASP A 21 -8.29 -6.16 -14.14
N GLU A 22 -8.22 -6.17 -15.46
CA GLU A 22 -8.60 -7.32 -16.26
C GLU A 22 -7.64 -8.53 -16.11
N ASN A 23 -6.32 -8.28 -15.95
CA ASN A 23 -5.33 -9.36 -15.98
C ASN A 23 -4.86 -9.82 -14.60
N PHE A 24 -4.92 -8.98 -13.58
CA PHE A 24 -4.34 -9.26 -12.25
C PHE A 24 -5.36 -9.30 -11.12
N HIS A 25 -6.59 -8.81 -11.29
CA HIS A 25 -7.64 -8.92 -10.28
C HIS A 25 -8.27 -10.33 -10.23
N HIS A 26 -7.42 -11.34 -10.36
CA HIS A 26 -7.78 -12.74 -10.19
C HIS A 26 -7.19 -13.28 -8.88
N PHE A 27 -7.79 -14.32 -8.38
CA PHE A 27 -7.43 -14.95 -7.11
C PHE A 27 -5.96 -15.35 -7.03
N LEU A 28 -5.45 -16.04 -8.06
CA LEU A 28 -4.10 -16.59 -8.06
C LEU A 28 -2.98 -15.52 -8.07
N PRO A 29 -3.01 -14.49 -8.94
CA PRO A 29 -2.04 -13.40 -8.89
C PRO A 29 -1.99 -12.70 -7.52
N VAL A 30 -3.14 -12.45 -6.91
CA VAL A 30 -3.22 -11.83 -5.58
C VAL A 30 -2.53 -12.70 -4.53
N ALA A 31 -2.80 -14.00 -4.50
CA ALA A 31 -2.20 -14.94 -3.57
C ALA A 31 -0.68 -15.05 -3.75
N ILE A 32 -0.20 -15.07 -5.00
CA ILE A 32 1.24 -15.08 -5.31
C ILE A 32 1.90 -13.80 -4.81
N MET A 33 1.30 -12.63 -5.07
CA MET A 33 1.86 -11.35 -4.65
C MET A 33 1.89 -11.18 -3.13
N LEU A 34 0.94 -11.78 -2.40
CA LEU A 34 1.01 -11.87 -0.94
C LEU A 34 2.29 -12.58 -0.48
N ILE A 35 2.62 -13.73 -1.08
CA ILE A 35 3.81 -14.50 -0.73
C ILE A 35 5.07 -13.73 -1.13
N VAL A 36 5.14 -13.21 -2.35
CA VAL A 36 6.31 -12.46 -2.86
C VAL A 36 6.65 -11.29 -1.94
N TYR A 37 5.65 -10.48 -1.59
CA TYR A 37 5.86 -9.35 -0.68
C TYR A 37 6.09 -9.79 0.76
N GLY A 38 5.51 -10.91 1.19
CA GLY A 38 5.83 -11.50 2.49
C GLY A 38 7.31 -11.86 2.62
N VAL A 39 7.86 -12.52 1.58
CA VAL A 39 9.30 -12.83 1.48
C VAL A 39 10.13 -11.55 1.40
N ALA A 40 9.71 -10.58 0.59
CA ALA A 40 10.40 -9.30 0.44
C ALA A 40 10.52 -8.56 1.81
N PHE A 41 9.46 -8.55 2.63
CA PHE A 41 9.52 -7.98 3.98
C PHE A 41 10.61 -8.64 4.83
N ILE A 42 10.67 -9.96 4.85
CA ILE A 42 11.66 -10.69 5.65
C ILE A 42 13.09 -10.43 5.15
N LEU A 43 13.30 -10.43 3.82
CA LEU A 43 14.61 -10.19 3.21
C LEU A 43 15.10 -8.76 3.46
N VAL A 44 14.24 -7.77 3.26
CA VAL A 44 14.58 -6.35 3.49
C VAL A 44 14.87 -6.11 4.97
N GLU A 45 14.12 -6.72 5.88
CA GLU A 45 14.41 -6.60 7.32
C GLU A 45 15.73 -7.24 7.70
N ARG A 46 16.05 -8.42 7.16
CA ARG A 46 17.38 -9.03 7.36
C ARG A 46 18.51 -8.13 6.87
N TYR A 47 18.36 -7.58 5.68
CA TYR A 47 19.32 -6.66 5.07
C TYR A 47 19.45 -5.36 5.91
N ASN A 48 18.36 -4.87 6.44
CA ASN A 48 18.34 -3.62 7.22
C ASN A 48 18.96 -3.77 8.63
N LYS A 49 19.06 -5.00 9.19
CA LYS A 49 19.65 -5.24 10.52
C LYS A 49 21.10 -4.76 10.65
N THR A 50 21.84 -4.80 9.55
CA THR A 50 23.27 -4.42 9.50
C THR A 50 23.51 -2.99 9.02
N ARG A 51 22.45 -2.22 8.73
CA ARG A 51 22.54 -0.89 8.14
C ARG A 51 22.15 0.19 9.12
N ILE A 52 22.90 1.29 9.07
CA ILE A 52 22.55 2.53 9.76
C ILE A 52 21.68 3.36 8.79
N PRO A 53 20.44 3.71 9.15
CA PRO A 53 19.59 4.51 8.29
C PRO A 53 20.15 5.91 8.11
N LYS A 54 20.09 6.42 6.87
CA LYS A 54 20.56 7.77 6.51
C LYS A 54 19.50 8.84 6.73
N VAL A 55 18.21 8.45 6.67
CA VAL A 55 17.05 9.33 6.82
C VAL A 55 16.27 8.86 8.03
N THR A 56 16.37 9.60 9.13
CA THR A 56 15.74 9.27 10.43
C THR A 56 14.61 10.20 10.82
N GLU A 57 14.44 11.31 10.05
CA GLU A 57 13.39 12.30 10.25
C GLU A 57 12.74 12.69 8.91
N LEU A 58 11.46 13.06 8.93
CA LEU A 58 10.73 13.55 7.75
C LEU A 58 11.37 14.80 7.11
N SER A 59 12.00 15.63 7.92
CA SER A 59 12.71 16.84 7.48
C SER A 59 13.83 16.52 6.49
N GLN A 60 14.52 15.39 6.68
CA GLN A 60 15.65 14.90 5.89
C GLN A 60 15.26 14.29 4.55
N ILE A 61 13.97 13.97 4.34
CA ILE A 61 13.50 13.43 3.07
C ILE A 61 13.81 14.45 1.95
N THR A 62 14.52 13.99 0.93
CA THR A 62 14.80 14.78 -0.28
C THR A 62 13.73 14.54 -1.35
N TYR A 63 13.69 15.37 -2.39
CA TYR A 63 12.82 15.12 -3.57
C TYR A 63 13.21 13.83 -4.29
N GLN A 64 14.51 13.51 -4.34
CA GLN A 64 15.00 12.25 -4.93
C GLN A 64 14.50 11.04 -4.12
N PHE A 65 14.60 11.09 -2.78
CA PHE A 65 14.05 10.05 -1.92
C PHE A 65 12.54 9.86 -2.17
N ALA A 66 11.78 10.97 -2.20
CA ALA A 66 10.36 10.93 -2.43
C ALA A 66 9.99 10.33 -3.80
N LEU A 67 10.71 10.73 -4.85
CA LEU A 67 10.53 10.21 -6.21
C LEU A 67 10.81 8.69 -6.27
N MET A 68 11.89 8.23 -5.64
CA MET A 68 12.23 6.80 -5.57
C MET A 68 11.15 5.99 -4.84
N VAL A 69 10.63 6.49 -3.71
CA VAL A 69 9.49 5.86 -3.03
C VAL A 69 8.27 5.83 -3.95
N GLY A 70 8.06 6.85 -4.77
CA GLY A 70 7.02 6.89 -5.79
C GLY A 70 7.16 5.79 -6.85
N PHE A 71 8.37 5.46 -7.29
CA PHE A 71 8.60 4.31 -8.17
C PHE A 71 8.28 2.98 -7.48
N PHE A 72 8.63 2.82 -6.20
CA PHE A 72 8.19 1.65 -5.45
C PHE A 72 6.65 1.60 -5.31
N GLN A 73 5.96 2.74 -5.25
CA GLN A 73 4.50 2.78 -5.25
C GLN A 73 3.89 2.24 -6.55
N VAL A 74 4.58 2.36 -7.70
CA VAL A 74 4.10 1.76 -8.97
C VAL A 74 3.91 0.26 -8.85
N LEU A 75 4.76 -0.43 -8.10
CA LEU A 75 4.62 -1.87 -7.87
C LEU A 75 3.31 -2.23 -7.16
N ALA A 76 2.74 -1.28 -6.43
CA ALA A 76 1.47 -1.46 -5.72
C ALA A 76 0.24 -1.39 -6.62
N LEU A 77 0.40 -1.07 -7.90
CA LEU A 77 -0.65 -1.20 -8.91
C LEU A 77 -1.03 -2.66 -9.16
N ILE A 78 -0.08 -3.59 -8.93
CA ILE A 78 -0.36 -5.02 -9.04
C ILE A 78 -1.19 -5.47 -7.83
N PRO A 79 -2.40 -6.02 -8.03
CA PRO A 79 -3.26 -6.51 -6.95
C PRO A 79 -2.56 -7.56 -6.06
N GLY A 80 -2.80 -7.49 -4.76
CA GLY A 80 -2.08 -8.33 -3.79
C GLY A 80 -0.78 -7.71 -3.26
N THR A 81 -0.18 -6.77 -3.99
CA THR A 81 0.91 -5.93 -3.49
C THR A 81 0.35 -4.90 -2.53
N SER A 82 0.74 -4.88 -1.31
CA SER A 82 0.32 -3.81 -0.39
C SER A 82 0.96 -2.48 -0.79
N ARG A 83 0.16 -1.43 -1.03
CA ARG A 83 0.67 -0.10 -1.35
C ARG A 83 1.63 0.41 -0.28
N SER A 84 1.20 0.39 0.98
CA SER A 84 2.07 0.76 2.10
C SER A 84 3.27 -0.18 2.24
N GLY A 85 3.08 -1.48 1.97
CA GLY A 85 4.18 -2.44 1.96
C GLY A 85 5.27 -2.07 0.94
N ALA A 86 4.91 -1.80 -0.31
CA ALA A 86 5.85 -1.43 -1.35
C ALA A 86 6.60 -0.13 -1.03
N THR A 87 5.89 0.90 -0.58
CA THR A 87 6.49 2.21 -0.25
C THR A 87 7.35 2.17 1.02
N ILE A 88 6.97 1.40 2.04
CA ILE A 88 7.78 1.21 3.24
C ILE A 88 9.06 0.46 2.92
N LEU A 89 8.97 -0.68 2.21
CA LEU A 89 10.14 -1.45 1.81
C LEU A 89 11.08 -0.63 0.92
N GLY A 90 10.51 0.12 -0.04
CA GLY A 90 11.25 1.05 -0.87
C GLY A 90 11.99 2.09 -0.05
N GLY A 91 11.30 2.74 0.89
CA GLY A 91 11.88 3.72 1.79
C GLY A 91 13.05 3.18 2.61
N ILE A 92 12.90 1.97 3.15
CA ILE A 92 13.97 1.28 3.90
C ILE A 92 15.17 0.96 3.00
N LEU A 93 14.94 0.42 1.79
CA LEU A 93 16.00 0.05 0.84
C LEU A 93 16.85 1.23 0.42
N ILE A 94 16.25 2.42 0.25
CA ILE A 94 16.96 3.64 -0.14
C ILE A 94 17.56 4.40 1.05
N GLY A 95 17.48 3.83 2.27
CA GLY A 95 18.19 4.33 3.45
C GLY A 95 17.32 5.07 4.46
N GLY A 96 16.01 5.01 4.37
CA GLY A 96 15.10 5.49 5.41
C GLY A 96 15.06 4.56 6.61
N SER A 97 14.86 5.12 7.81
CA SER A 97 14.52 4.32 8.99
C SER A 97 13.13 3.69 8.83
N ARG A 98 12.85 2.60 9.55
CA ARG A 98 11.52 1.95 9.56
C ARG A 98 10.41 2.96 9.87
N PHE A 99 10.63 3.77 10.90
CA PHE A 99 9.66 4.75 11.36
C PHE A 99 9.37 5.81 10.30
N VAL A 100 10.40 6.44 9.74
CA VAL A 100 10.25 7.49 8.72
C VAL A 100 9.67 6.94 7.41
N SER A 101 10.07 5.73 7.01
CA SER A 101 9.52 5.09 5.80
C SER A 101 8.03 4.79 5.96
N ALA A 102 7.59 4.32 7.13
CA ALA A 102 6.18 4.10 7.43
C ALA A 102 5.40 5.42 7.51
N GLU A 103 5.93 6.40 8.23
CA GLU A 103 5.30 7.70 8.38
C GLU A 103 5.14 8.41 7.03
N PHE A 104 6.17 8.44 6.20
CA PHE A 104 6.10 8.99 4.84
C PHE A 104 5.12 8.22 3.96
N SER A 105 5.08 6.89 4.05
CA SER A 105 4.12 6.05 3.35
C SER A 105 2.66 6.39 3.71
N PHE A 106 2.37 6.67 4.98
CA PHE A 106 1.03 7.10 5.40
C PHE A 106 0.68 8.48 4.85
N PHE A 107 1.59 9.46 4.94
CA PHE A 107 1.38 10.78 4.34
C PHE A 107 1.17 10.69 2.83
N LEU A 108 1.92 9.84 2.14
CA LEU A 108 1.76 9.58 0.70
C LEU A 108 0.40 8.94 0.41
N GLY A 109 -0.10 8.12 1.32
CA GLY A 109 -1.41 7.46 1.22
C GLY A 109 -2.57 8.40 1.13
N ILE A 110 -2.55 9.51 1.86
CA ILE A 110 -3.67 10.44 1.94
C ILE A 110 -4.06 10.97 0.54
N PRO A 111 -3.19 11.69 -0.19
CA PRO A 111 -3.57 12.23 -1.49
C PRO A 111 -3.71 11.13 -2.56
N THR A 112 -2.96 10.03 -2.47
CA THR A 112 -3.09 8.91 -3.43
C THR A 112 -4.45 8.26 -3.33
N MET A 113 -4.91 7.91 -2.12
CA MET A 113 -6.21 7.27 -1.91
C MET A 113 -7.36 8.24 -2.17
N PHE A 114 -7.20 9.52 -1.79
CA PHE A 114 -8.18 10.54 -2.10
C PHE A 114 -8.36 10.71 -3.61
N GLY A 115 -7.26 10.81 -4.36
CA GLY A 115 -7.30 10.91 -5.83
C GLY A 115 -7.94 9.69 -6.49
N ALA A 116 -7.58 8.48 -6.06
CA ALA A 116 -8.18 7.24 -6.57
C ALA A 116 -9.68 7.15 -6.26
N SER A 117 -10.11 7.52 -5.06
CA SER A 117 -11.52 7.54 -4.68
C SER A 117 -12.31 8.57 -5.47
N LEU A 118 -11.74 9.78 -5.66
CA LEU A 118 -12.37 10.83 -6.45
C LEU A 118 -12.55 10.38 -7.92
N LEU A 119 -11.53 9.76 -8.51
CA LEU A 119 -11.60 9.23 -9.87
C LEU A 119 -12.71 8.18 -10.01
N LYS A 120 -12.83 7.26 -9.04
CA LYS A 120 -13.90 6.24 -9.03
C LYS A 120 -15.30 6.87 -8.93
N ILE A 121 -15.46 7.89 -8.09
CA ILE A 121 -16.74 8.64 -7.97
C ILE A 121 -17.08 9.32 -9.31
N VAL A 122 -16.11 9.98 -9.94
CA VAL A 122 -16.31 10.65 -11.23
C VAL A 122 -16.66 9.63 -12.31
N LYS A 123 -15.95 8.51 -12.43
CA LYS A 123 -16.27 7.42 -13.38
C LYS A 123 -17.69 6.88 -13.12
N PHE A 124 -18.08 6.67 -11.86
CA PHE A 124 -19.42 6.18 -11.49
C PHE A 124 -20.54 7.13 -11.94
N LEU A 125 -20.40 8.43 -11.68
CA LEU A 125 -21.36 9.45 -12.09
C LEU A 125 -21.40 9.62 -13.60
N ALA A 126 -20.24 9.60 -14.27
CA ALA A 126 -20.14 9.71 -15.73
C ALA A 126 -20.80 8.53 -16.47
N SER A 127 -20.88 7.36 -15.82
CA SER A 127 -21.59 6.18 -16.35
C SER A 127 -23.11 6.25 -16.17
N GLY A 128 -23.67 7.41 -15.79
CA GLY A 128 -25.12 7.62 -15.60
C GLY A 128 -25.69 7.05 -14.30
N ASN A 129 -24.83 6.55 -13.41
CA ASN A 129 -25.24 6.08 -12.11
C ASN A 129 -25.47 7.25 -11.14
N HIS A 130 -26.40 7.08 -10.21
CA HIS A 130 -26.71 8.07 -9.19
C HIS A 130 -26.67 7.43 -7.80
N PHE A 131 -26.30 8.22 -6.80
CA PHE A 131 -26.40 7.80 -5.42
C PHE A 131 -27.84 7.93 -4.94
N ASP A 132 -28.48 6.83 -4.62
CA ASP A 132 -29.72 6.82 -3.87
C ASP A 132 -29.47 7.03 -2.37
N PHE A 133 -30.55 7.22 -1.60
CA PHE A 133 -30.44 7.46 -0.16
C PHE A 133 -29.72 6.32 0.58
N ASN A 134 -30.03 5.06 0.23
CA ASN A 134 -29.42 3.90 0.88
C ASN A 134 -27.93 3.79 0.57
N SER A 135 -27.53 3.94 -0.68
CA SER A 135 -26.13 3.94 -1.11
C SER A 135 -25.33 5.06 -0.42
N THR A 136 -25.94 6.24 -0.30
CA THR A 136 -25.31 7.38 0.40
C THR A 136 -25.11 7.08 1.88
N MET A 137 -26.10 6.50 2.56
CA MET A 137 -25.99 6.13 3.98
C MET A 137 -24.94 5.05 4.20
N ILE A 138 -24.88 4.04 3.33
CA ILE A 138 -23.85 2.99 3.38
C ILE A 138 -22.45 3.60 3.22
N LEU A 139 -22.28 4.50 2.23
CA LEU A 139 -21.00 5.17 1.97
C LEU A 139 -20.56 6.03 3.15
N LEU A 140 -21.45 6.83 3.71
CA LEU A 140 -21.16 7.67 4.88
C LEU A 140 -20.80 6.83 6.10
N THR A 141 -21.60 5.81 6.41
CA THR A 141 -21.34 4.93 7.54
C THR A 141 -20.00 4.22 7.39
N GLY A 142 -19.73 3.64 6.21
CA GLY A 142 -18.47 2.98 5.89
C GLY A 142 -17.28 3.94 6.02
N THR A 143 -17.42 5.18 5.55
CA THR A 143 -16.37 6.21 5.64
C THR A 143 -16.07 6.56 7.11
N ILE A 144 -17.10 6.80 7.93
CA ILE A 144 -16.92 7.16 9.34
C ILE A 144 -16.25 6.00 10.11
N VAL A 145 -16.77 4.78 9.94
CA VAL A 145 -16.21 3.59 10.62
C VAL A 145 -14.76 3.36 10.18
N SER A 146 -14.47 3.41 8.88
CA SER A 146 -13.12 3.25 8.35
C SER A 146 -12.17 4.32 8.88
N PHE A 147 -12.62 5.57 8.99
CA PHE A 147 -11.82 6.67 9.55
C PHE A 147 -11.42 6.41 11.00
N VAL A 148 -12.38 6.04 11.85
CA VAL A 148 -12.12 5.74 13.26
C VAL A 148 -11.17 4.55 13.42
N VAL A 149 -11.44 3.45 12.70
CA VAL A 149 -10.60 2.24 12.75
C VAL A 149 -9.19 2.54 12.23
N SER A 150 -9.04 3.35 11.17
CA SER A 150 -7.74 3.73 10.61
C SER A 150 -6.90 4.53 11.60
N ILE A 151 -7.48 5.46 12.36
CA ILE A 151 -6.76 6.20 13.41
C ILE A 151 -6.18 5.23 14.45
N LEU A 152 -6.98 4.28 14.91
CA LEU A 152 -6.55 3.29 15.90
C LEU A 152 -5.46 2.38 15.33
N ALA A 153 -5.65 1.88 14.10
CA ALA A 153 -4.70 1.01 13.41
C ALA A 153 -3.35 1.70 13.16
N ILE A 154 -3.35 2.96 12.71
CA ILE A 154 -2.12 3.73 12.48
C ILE A 154 -1.39 3.99 13.79
N LYS A 155 -2.09 4.41 14.85
CA LYS A 155 -1.49 4.60 16.18
C LYS A 155 -0.86 3.31 16.70
N PHE A 156 -1.57 2.20 16.60
CA PHE A 156 -1.05 0.88 16.97
C PHE A 156 0.21 0.53 16.18
N LEU A 157 0.15 0.62 14.86
CA LEU A 157 1.25 0.25 13.98
C LEU A 157 2.49 1.13 14.21
N MET A 158 2.32 2.45 14.33
CA MET A 158 3.43 3.37 14.58
C MET A 158 4.11 3.09 15.93
N ASN A 159 3.35 2.75 16.96
CA ASN A 159 3.90 2.34 18.24
C ASN A 159 4.60 0.97 18.16
N TYR A 160 4.06 0.03 17.40
CA TYR A 160 4.63 -1.29 17.18
C TYR A 160 6.01 -1.20 16.50
N ILE A 161 6.13 -0.41 15.43
CA ILE A 161 7.34 -0.29 14.60
C ILE A 161 8.50 0.36 15.39
N LYS A 162 8.21 1.16 16.42
CA LYS A 162 9.26 1.73 17.28
C LYS A 162 10.08 0.67 18.01
N LYS A 163 9.48 -0.51 18.27
CA LYS A 163 10.09 -1.57 19.08
C LYS A 163 10.34 -2.86 18.30
N ASN A 164 9.66 -3.05 17.17
CA ASN A 164 9.66 -4.29 16.43
C ASN A 164 10.01 -4.05 14.95
N ASP A 165 10.28 -5.13 14.24
CA ASP A 165 10.51 -5.12 12.80
C ASP A 165 9.25 -5.54 12.02
N PHE A 166 9.32 -5.44 10.69
CA PHE A 166 8.21 -5.81 9.81
C PHE A 166 8.14 -7.32 9.48
N SER A 167 9.00 -8.17 10.04
CA SER A 167 9.05 -9.60 9.73
C SER A 167 7.74 -10.31 10.04
N VAL A 168 7.05 -9.91 11.12
CA VAL A 168 5.74 -10.48 11.49
C VAL A 168 4.70 -10.27 10.38
N PHE A 169 4.69 -9.09 9.76
CA PHE A 169 3.80 -8.81 8.62
C PHE A 169 4.19 -9.64 7.39
N GLY A 170 5.49 -9.92 7.21
CA GLY A 170 5.99 -10.82 6.19
C GLY A 170 5.44 -12.24 6.37
N TRP A 171 5.58 -12.81 7.55
CA TRP A 171 5.06 -14.14 7.87
C TRP A 171 3.55 -14.23 7.73
N TYR A 172 2.79 -13.25 8.26
CA TYR A 172 1.35 -13.20 8.09
C TYR A 172 0.93 -13.28 6.62
N ARG A 173 1.60 -12.52 5.74
CA ARG A 173 1.30 -12.51 4.30
C ARG A 173 1.62 -13.83 3.62
N ILE A 174 2.74 -14.47 3.98
CA ILE A 174 3.12 -15.79 3.44
C ILE A 174 2.08 -16.83 3.83
N ILE A 175 1.73 -16.91 5.12
CA ILE A 175 0.73 -17.87 5.62
C ILE A 175 -0.61 -17.65 4.92
N LEU A 176 -1.08 -16.41 4.83
CA LEU A 176 -2.33 -16.09 4.15
C LEU A 176 -2.30 -16.48 2.67
N GLY A 177 -1.21 -16.15 1.96
CA GLY A 177 -1.05 -16.51 0.56
C GLY A 177 -1.03 -18.02 0.32
N VAL A 178 -0.35 -18.78 1.20
CA VAL A 178 -0.34 -20.26 1.14
C VAL A 178 -1.73 -20.84 1.39
N ILE A 179 -2.46 -20.35 2.38
CA ILE A 179 -3.85 -20.78 2.66
C ILE A 179 -4.73 -20.52 1.43
N LEU A 180 -4.62 -19.33 0.83
CA LEU A 180 -5.40 -18.98 -0.35
C LEU A 180 -5.08 -19.90 -1.54
N ILE A 181 -3.81 -20.17 -1.82
CA ILE A 181 -3.43 -21.12 -2.90
C ILE A 181 -3.95 -22.52 -2.60
N GLY A 182 -3.83 -22.99 -1.35
CA GLY A 182 -4.38 -24.28 -0.94
C GLY A 182 -5.89 -24.37 -1.16
N TYR A 183 -6.63 -23.33 -0.78
CA TYR A 183 -8.07 -23.25 -1.02
C TYR A 183 -8.40 -23.30 -2.51
N TRP A 184 -7.66 -22.55 -3.33
CA TRP A 184 -7.87 -22.54 -4.79
C TRP A 184 -7.64 -23.91 -5.43
N VAL A 185 -6.59 -24.63 -5.02
CA VAL A 185 -6.29 -25.99 -5.53
C VAL A 185 -7.39 -26.99 -5.13
N ILE A 186 -7.97 -26.87 -3.94
CA ILE A 186 -9.05 -27.78 -3.48
C ILE A 186 -10.39 -27.43 -4.17
N SER A 187 -10.58 -26.18 -4.60
CA SER A 187 -11.83 -25.72 -5.24
C SER A 187 -11.85 -25.92 -6.78
N LEU A 188 -10.76 -26.39 -7.38
CA LEU A 188 -10.68 -26.82 -8.78
C LEU A 188 -11.27 -28.21 -8.96
#